data_c59f6647bc88a5f890d75c6d84cf039d
#
_entry.id   c59f6647bc88a5f890d75c6d84cf039d
#
_cell.length_a   1.000
_cell.length_b   1.000
_cell.length_c   1.000
_cell.angle_alpha   90.00
_cell.angle_beta   90.00
_cell.angle_gamma   90.00
#
_symmetry.space_group_name_H-M   'P 1'
#
loop_
_entity.id
_entity.type
_entity.pdbx_description
1 polymer ?
#
loop_
_entity_poly.entity_id
_entity_poly.type
_entity_poly.pdbx_seq_one_letter_code
_entity_poly.pdbx_strand_id
1 'polypeptide(L)'
;KYMLDLIDTKGKKDIKSMTLEEVTAEMTALGEKSFRAKQLYDWLHVKLAESFDDMSTLSKDLRQKLKENYSLTALQVAGERISAIDGTRKYLFRLEDGNVIESVWMQYHHGNSVCISSQVGCRMGCRFCASTLDGMERNLRPSEMLDQIYRIQTITGERVSNIVVMGSGEPMDNYDNVVRFIRLISSDKGLNISQRNLTISTCGIVPGIRKFAEEGLQVTLALSLHAPNDEVRKTLMPIANSFKLKDVLEACHYYFEKTGRRLTFEYSLVKGVN
;
A
#
# COMPACT_ATOMS: atom_id res chain seq x y z
N LYS A 1 6.77 -11.16 -15.08
CA LYS A 1 5.93 -11.94 -14.15
C LYS A 1 6.05 -11.24 -12.81
N TYR A 2 5.03 -10.53 -12.41
CA TYR A 2 4.98 -9.90 -11.08
C TYR A 2 4.87 -11.04 -10.07
N MET A 3 5.70 -11.04 -9.05
CA MET A 3 5.72 -12.08 -8.03
C MET A 3 5.46 -11.43 -6.68
N LEU A 4 4.54 -12.01 -5.91
CA LEU A 4 4.24 -11.58 -4.54
C LEU A 4 5.51 -11.73 -3.69
N ASP A 5 5.93 -10.64 -3.06
CA ASP A 5 7.12 -10.63 -2.24
C ASP A 5 6.76 -10.92 -0.76
N LEU A 6 7.03 -12.13 -0.35
CA LEU A 6 6.80 -12.61 1.03
C LEU A 6 8.11 -12.90 1.78
N ILE A 7 9.26 -12.52 1.20
CA ILE A 7 10.57 -12.77 1.80
C ILE A 7 11.21 -11.42 2.12
N ASP A 8 11.77 -11.29 3.30
CA ASP A 8 12.50 -10.09 3.71
C ASP A 8 13.92 -10.04 3.09
N THR A 9 14.65 -8.97 3.38
CA THR A 9 16.01 -8.77 2.88
C THR A 9 17.02 -9.78 3.41
N LYS A 10 16.67 -10.55 4.46
CA LYS A 10 17.50 -11.59 5.09
C LYS A 10 17.08 -13.00 4.71
N GLY A 11 16.12 -13.15 3.79
CA GLY A 11 15.63 -14.45 3.34
C GLY A 11 14.61 -15.11 4.28
N LYS A 12 14.07 -14.38 5.28
CA LYS A 12 13.00 -14.89 6.16
C LYS A 12 11.63 -14.59 5.56
N LYS A 13 10.67 -15.47 5.82
CA LYS A 13 9.28 -15.26 5.46
C LYS A 13 8.69 -14.09 6.24
N ASP A 14 8.08 -13.13 5.55
CA ASP A 14 7.42 -11.97 6.13
C ASP A 14 6.00 -12.33 6.58
N ILE A 15 5.85 -12.62 7.87
CA ILE A 15 4.61 -13.14 8.42
C ILE A 15 3.44 -12.13 8.38
N LYS A 16 3.73 -10.83 8.44
CA LYS A 16 2.71 -9.76 8.37
C LYS A 16 2.12 -9.61 6.96
N SER A 17 2.78 -10.13 5.92
CA SER A 17 2.28 -10.17 4.54
C SER A 17 1.40 -11.40 4.24
N MET A 18 1.26 -12.33 5.17
CA MET A 18 0.51 -13.57 4.99
C MET A 18 -0.98 -13.41 5.30
N THR A 19 -1.82 -14.19 4.60
CA THR A 19 -3.24 -14.33 4.97
C THR A 19 -3.40 -15.21 6.22
N LEU A 20 -4.58 -15.20 6.83
CA LEU A 20 -4.85 -16.06 7.98
C LEU A 20 -4.69 -17.56 7.65
N GLU A 21 -5.05 -17.96 6.43
CA GLU A 21 -4.88 -19.33 5.93
C GLU A 21 -3.40 -19.70 5.83
N GLU A 22 -2.58 -18.81 5.27
CA GLU A 22 -1.13 -19.00 5.17
C GLU A 22 -0.49 -19.05 6.57
N VAL A 23 -0.84 -18.14 7.47
CA VAL A 23 -0.39 -18.18 8.88
C VAL A 23 -0.83 -19.47 9.56
N THR A 24 -2.03 -19.98 9.28
CA THR A 24 -2.50 -21.26 9.84
C THR A 24 -1.66 -22.43 9.34
N ALA A 25 -1.32 -22.45 8.06
CA ALA A 25 -0.44 -23.47 7.49
C ALA A 25 0.96 -23.43 8.11
N GLU A 26 1.54 -22.23 8.27
CA GLU A 26 2.85 -22.05 8.92
C GLU A 26 2.83 -22.50 10.38
N MET A 27 1.78 -22.14 11.14
CA MET A 27 1.66 -22.59 12.55
C MET A 27 1.51 -24.11 12.65
N THR A 28 0.76 -24.72 11.75
CA THR A 28 0.63 -26.19 11.68
C THR A 28 1.99 -26.84 11.37
N ALA A 29 2.77 -26.26 10.46
CA ALA A 29 4.12 -26.74 10.14
C ALA A 29 5.10 -26.65 11.35
N LEU A 30 4.89 -25.68 12.24
CA LEU A 30 5.63 -25.55 13.51
C LEU A 30 5.12 -26.48 14.62
N GLY A 31 4.11 -27.33 14.35
CA GLY A 31 3.48 -28.22 15.34
C GLY A 31 2.51 -27.52 16.30
N GLU A 32 2.09 -26.29 15.97
CA GLU A 32 1.17 -25.51 16.80
C GLU A 32 -0.30 -25.77 16.44
N LYS A 33 -1.19 -25.60 17.41
CA LYS A 33 -2.64 -25.74 17.19
C LYS A 33 -3.21 -24.57 16.38
N SER A 34 -4.22 -24.80 15.57
CA SER A 34 -4.82 -23.81 14.66
C SER A 34 -5.30 -22.51 15.34
N PHE A 35 -5.75 -22.58 16.62
CA PHE A 35 -6.14 -21.36 17.34
C PHE A 35 -4.96 -20.42 17.60
N ARG A 36 -3.71 -20.91 17.61
CA ARG A 36 -2.51 -20.08 17.75
C ARG A 36 -2.31 -19.18 16.54
N ALA A 37 -2.67 -19.65 15.34
CA ALA A 37 -2.66 -18.82 14.13
C ALA A 37 -3.59 -17.61 14.26
N LYS A 38 -4.81 -17.81 14.79
CA LYS A 38 -5.75 -16.70 15.03
C LYS A 38 -5.21 -15.72 16.09
N GLN A 39 -4.60 -16.20 17.17
CA GLN A 39 -3.98 -15.34 18.17
C GLN A 39 -2.81 -14.54 17.57
N LEU A 40 -1.96 -15.17 16.78
CA LEU A 40 -0.85 -14.49 16.10
C LEU A 40 -1.37 -13.44 15.12
N TYR A 41 -2.37 -13.79 14.30
CA TYR A 41 -2.97 -12.88 13.34
C TYR A 41 -3.62 -11.65 14.01
N ASP A 42 -4.29 -11.85 15.15
CA ASP A 42 -4.83 -10.78 15.98
C ASP A 42 -3.73 -9.83 16.49
N TRP A 43 -2.60 -10.37 16.95
CA TRP A 43 -1.44 -9.57 17.33
C TRP A 43 -0.86 -8.76 16.16
N LEU A 44 -0.80 -9.35 14.97
CA LEU A 44 -0.24 -8.71 13.78
C LEU A 44 -1.14 -7.58 13.24
N HIS A 45 -2.46 -7.82 13.16
CA HIS A 45 -3.36 -6.99 12.37
C HIS A 45 -4.48 -6.28 13.15
N VAL A 46 -4.63 -6.56 14.44
CA VAL A 46 -5.59 -5.87 15.34
C VAL A 46 -4.87 -5.13 16.45
N LYS A 47 -3.97 -5.82 17.16
CA LYS A 47 -3.17 -5.21 18.24
C LYS A 47 -1.93 -4.48 17.74
N LEU A 48 -1.58 -4.64 16.48
CA LEU A 48 -0.52 -3.93 15.77
C LEU A 48 0.86 -4.09 16.44
N ALA A 49 1.19 -5.31 16.87
CA ALA A 49 2.47 -5.61 17.51
C ALA A 49 3.66 -5.24 16.62
N GLU A 50 4.67 -4.63 17.23
CA GLU A 50 5.90 -4.21 16.57
C GLU A 50 7.02 -5.24 16.72
N SER A 51 6.88 -6.15 17.68
CA SER A 51 7.80 -7.25 17.90
C SER A 51 7.08 -8.52 18.32
N PHE A 52 7.72 -9.68 18.15
CA PHE A 52 7.18 -10.93 18.72
C PHE A 52 7.16 -10.92 20.26
N ASP A 53 7.97 -10.07 20.91
CA ASP A 53 7.97 -9.96 22.37
C ASP A 53 6.71 -9.31 22.92
N ASP A 54 6.04 -8.46 22.14
CA ASP A 54 4.79 -7.81 22.53
C ASP A 54 3.63 -8.82 22.65
N MET A 55 3.77 -9.99 22.02
CA MET A 55 2.70 -11.00 21.88
C MET A 55 2.54 -11.83 23.16
N SER A 56 2.13 -11.19 24.26
CA SER A 56 2.12 -11.76 25.62
C SER A 56 1.23 -13.00 25.78
N THR A 57 0.21 -13.20 24.92
CA THR A 57 -0.65 -14.40 24.96
C THR A 57 -0.03 -15.62 24.29
N LEU A 58 1.10 -15.46 23.57
CA LEU A 58 1.89 -16.54 23.03
C LEU A 58 2.98 -16.95 24.01
N SER A 59 3.26 -18.28 24.08
CA SER A 59 4.32 -18.78 24.95
C SER A 59 5.70 -18.24 24.54
N LYS A 60 6.64 -18.20 25.48
CA LYS A 60 8.02 -17.77 25.19
C LYS A 60 8.65 -18.63 24.09
N ASP A 61 8.44 -19.95 24.15
CA ASP A 61 8.97 -20.89 23.15
C ASP A 61 8.42 -20.62 21.75
N LEU A 62 7.12 -20.36 21.64
CA LEU A 62 6.52 -20.02 20.34
C LEU A 62 7.06 -18.68 19.82
N ARG A 63 7.16 -17.66 20.66
CA ARG A 63 7.75 -16.37 20.26
C ARG A 63 9.20 -16.53 19.79
N GLN A 64 9.98 -17.40 20.42
CA GLN A 64 11.34 -17.69 20.00
C GLN A 64 11.37 -18.41 18.64
N LYS A 65 10.54 -19.44 18.44
CA LYS A 65 10.39 -20.11 17.13
C LYS A 65 9.99 -19.11 16.02
N LEU A 66 9.08 -18.17 16.33
CA LEU A 66 8.66 -17.14 15.37
C LEU A 66 9.83 -16.22 14.99
N LYS A 67 10.64 -15.76 15.95
CA LYS A 67 11.83 -14.94 15.69
C LYS A 67 12.86 -15.64 14.81
N GLU A 68 13.02 -16.94 14.98
CA GLU A 68 13.99 -17.73 14.22
C GLU A 68 13.57 -17.92 12.76
N ASN A 69 12.28 -18.15 12.51
CA ASN A 69 11.77 -18.56 11.20
C ASN A 69 11.16 -17.42 10.36
N TYR A 70 10.69 -16.35 11.00
CA TYR A 70 9.96 -15.28 10.33
C TYR A 70 10.55 -13.92 10.62
N SER A 71 10.28 -12.98 9.71
CA SER A 71 10.44 -11.55 9.96
C SER A 71 9.09 -10.92 10.31
N LEU A 72 9.16 -9.86 11.10
CA LEU A 72 8.04 -9.00 11.46
C LEU A 72 8.39 -7.57 11.08
N THR A 73 7.76 -7.07 10.03
CA THR A 73 7.93 -5.68 9.61
C THR A 73 7.46 -4.71 10.69
N ALA A 74 8.33 -3.79 11.07
CA ALA A 74 8.05 -2.69 11.98
C ALA A 74 8.81 -1.45 11.50
N LEU A 75 8.08 -0.54 10.84
CA LEU A 75 8.65 0.69 10.30
C LEU A 75 9.05 1.66 11.42
N GLN A 76 10.19 2.29 11.29
CA GLN A 76 10.69 3.27 12.25
C GLN A 76 10.44 4.69 11.74
N VAL A 77 10.00 5.59 12.63
CA VAL A 77 9.88 7.01 12.28
C VAL A 77 11.28 7.61 12.16
N ALA A 78 11.65 7.98 10.94
CA ALA A 78 12.90 8.71 10.65
C ALA A 78 12.71 10.22 10.72
N GLY A 79 11.49 10.71 10.59
CA GLY A 79 11.15 12.13 10.69
C GLY A 79 9.66 12.38 10.64
N GLU A 80 9.24 13.52 11.17
CA GLU A 80 7.86 13.99 11.15
C GLU A 80 7.83 15.48 10.83
N ARG A 81 6.83 15.90 10.05
CA ARG A 81 6.51 17.32 9.83
C ARG A 81 5.01 17.52 10.02
N ILE A 82 4.65 18.55 10.80
CA ILE A 82 3.26 18.89 11.10
C ILE A 82 2.95 20.24 10.47
N SER A 83 1.87 20.29 9.69
CA SER A 83 1.36 21.53 9.13
C SER A 83 0.74 22.39 10.24
N ALA A 84 1.17 23.65 10.32
CA ALA A 84 0.61 24.63 11.26
C ALA A 84 -0.79 25.12 10.83
N ILE A 85 -1.23 24.85 9.61
CA ILE A 85 -2.48 25.34 9.04
C ILE A 85 -3.64 24.40 9.40
N ASP A 86 -3.45 23.09 9.20
CA ASP A 86 -4.53 22.10 9.26
C ASP A 86 -4.18 20.85 10.08
N GLY A 87 -2.99 20.81 10.69
CA GLY A 87 -2.54 19.67 11.47
C GLY A 87 -2.17 18.43 10.67
N THR A 88 -2.17 18.50 9.33
CA THR A 88 -1.68 17.42 8.46
C THR A 88 -0.27 17.01 8.86
N ARG A 89 -0.01 15.71 8.96
CA ARG A 89 1.30 15.18 9.37
C ARG A 89 1.93 14.36 8.25
N LYS A 90 3.14 14.72 7.87
CA LYS A 90 3.97 13.93 6.98
C LYS A 90 4.98 13.15 7.81
N TYR A 91 4.97 11.83 7.64
CA TYR A 91 5.93 10.91 8.25
C TYR A 91 6.94 10.44 7.23
N LEU A 92 8.19 10.35 7.66
CA LEU A 92 9.25 9.62 6.98
C LEU A 92 9.46 8.31 7.72
N PHE A 93 9.20 7.20 7.07
CA PHE A 93 9.39 5.87 7.64
C PHE A 93 10.63 5.20 7.06
N ARG A 94 11.49 4.71 7.96
CA ARG A 94 12.66 3.92 7.59
C ARG A 94 12.29 2.45 7.50
N LEU A 95 12.65 1.85 6.39
CA LEU A 95 12.53 0.42 6.10
C LEU A 95 13.72 -0.36 6.68
N GLU A 96 13.62 -1.70 6.73
CA GLU A 96 14.66 -2.57 7.27
C GLU A 96 15.99 -2.47 6.50
N ASP A 97 15.94 -2.22 5.19
CA ASP A 97 17.10 -2.05 4.32
C ASP A 97 17.72 -0.64 4.36
N GLY A 98 17.18 0.24 5.20
CA GLY A 98 17.64 1.62 5.37
C GLY A 98 16.95 2.62 4.44
N ASN A 99 16.22 2.20 3.45
CA ASN A 99 15.43 3.08 2.58
C ASN A 99 14.39 3.86 3.39
N VAL A 100 13.98 5.01 2.88
CA VAL A 100 12.99 5.88 3.52
C VAL A 100 11.83 6.13 2.58
N ILE A 101 10.61 6.02 3.10
CA ILE A 101 9.37 6.29 2.37
C ILE A 101 8.54 7.34 3.10
N GLU A 102 7.66 8.00 2.36
CA GLU A 102 6.75 9.02 2.90
C GLU A 102 5.34 8.48 3.08
N SER A 103 4.68 8.91 4.16
CA SER A 103 3.24 8.75 4.37
C SER A 103 2.66 10.05 4.93
N VAL A 104 1.41 10.34 4.61
CA VAL A 104 0.75 11.57 5.06
C VAL A 104 -0.55 11.22 5.77
N TRP A 105 -0.71 11.70 7.00
CA TRP A 105 -1.94 11.60 7.76
C TRP A 105 -2.69 12.94 7.73
N MET A 106 -3.99 12.86 7.42
CA MET A 106 -4.86 14.00 7.24
C MET A 106 -6.13 13.78 8.07
N GLN A 107 -6.52 14.78 8.84
CA GLN A 107 -7.78 14.77 9.59
C GLN A 107 -8.88 15.46 8.77
N TYR A 108 -10.00 14.76 8.64
CA TYR A 108 -11.21 15.31 8.05
C TYR A 108 -12.40 15.06 8.98
N HIS A 109 -13.45 15.88 8.89
CA HIS A 109 -14.67 15.68 9.64
C HIS A 109 -15.38 14.35 9.37
N HIS A 110 -15.10 13.74 8.21
CA HIS A 110 -15.63 12.42 7.79
C HIS A 110 -14.70 11.24 8.09
N GLY A 111 -13.63 11.47 8.85
CA GLY A 111 -12.67 10.45 9.26
C GLY A 111 -11.24 10.74 8.83
N ASN A 112 -10.30 10.08 9.49
CA ASN A 112 -8.88 10.24 9.21
C ASN A 112 -8.46 9.50 7.94
N SER A 113 -7.70 10.16 7.10
CA SER A 113 -7.19 9.62 5.85
C SER A 113 -5.67 9.46 5.91
N VAL A 114 -5.16 8.40 5.31
CA VAL A 114 -3.71 8.18 5.16
C VAL A 114 -3.36 8.00 3.69
N CYS A 115 -2.39 8.80 3.24
CA CYS A 115 -1.73 8.60 1.96
C CYS A 115 -0.49 7.74 2.18
N ILE A 116 -0.36 6.63 1.46
CA ILE A 116 0.75 5.69 1.60
C ILE A 116 1.52 5.51 0.29
N SER A 117 2.78 5.12 0.42
CA SER A 117 3.67 4.74 -0.67
C SER A 117 3.51 3.25 -1.02
N SER A 118 3.73 2.89 -2.28
CA SER A 118 3.72 1.52 -2.79
C SER A 118 5.07 1.02 -3.28
N GLN A 119 6.04 1.91 -3.49
CA GLN A 119 7.41 1.59 -3.93
C GLN A 119 8.41 2.52 -3.22
N VAL A 120 9.67 2.11 -3.20
CA VAL A 120 10.80 3.00 -2.90
C VAL A 120 11.21 3.64 -4.23
N GLY A 121 10.91 4.95 -4.36
CA GLY A 121 11.04 5.65 -5.63
C GLY A 121 9.98 5.25 -6.65
N CYS A 122 10.16 5.67 -7.92
CA CYS A 122 9.22 5.38 -9.01
C CYS A 122 9.93 5.46 -10.37
N ARG A 123 9.72 4.49 -11.25
CA ARG A 123 10.34 4.47 -12.59
C ARG A 123 9.48 5.11 -13.68
N MET A 124 8.31 5.63 -13.37
CA MET A 124 7.39 6.18 -14.38
C MET A 124 7.88 7.49 -15.01
N GLY A 125 8.77 8.21 -14.34
CA GLY A 125 9.45 9.38 -14.88
C GLY A 125 8.55 10.62 -15.08
N CYS A 126 7.42 10.71 -14.38
CA CYS A 126 6.53 11.87 -14.44
C CYS A 126 7.28 13.14 -14.05
N ARG A 127 7.34 14.13 -14.95
CA ARG A 127 8.24 15.30 -14.82
C ARG A 127 7.89 16.25 -13.68
N PHE A 128 6.67 16.18 -13.16
CA PHE A 128 6.18 16.96 -12.03
C PHE A 128 6.32 16.24 -10.68
N CYS A 129 6.79 14.97 -10.68
CA CYS A 129 6.78 14.13 -9.49
C CYS A 129 8.19 13.92 -8.92
N ALA A 130 8.39 14.29 -7.64
CA ALA A 130 9.66 14.14 -6.96
C ALA A 130 10.06 12.66 -6.75
N SER A 131 9.09 11.74 -6.66
CA SER A 131 9.36 10.32 -6.46
C SER A 131 10.10 9.64 -7.62
N THR A 132 10.26 10.33 -8.75
CA THR A 132 10.94 9.79 -9.93
C THR A 132 12.38 10.25 -10.08
N LEU A 133 12.86 11.17 -9.22
CA LEU A 133 14.17 11.81 -9.36
C LEU A 133 15.33 10.82 -9.27
N ASP A 134 15.24 9.88 -8.33
CA ASP A 134 16.26 8.86 -8.09
C ASP A 134 15.89 7.50 -8.71
N GLY A 135 14.83 7.46 -9.52
CA GLY A 135 14.31 6.22 -10.10
C GLY A 135 13.56 5.35 -9.09
N MET A 136 13.52 4.05 -9.34
CA MET A 136 12.87 3.06 -8.50
C MET A 136 13.93 2.09 -7.95
N GLU A 137 14.00 1.99 -6.63
CA GLU A 137 14.85 1.02 -5.94
C GLU A 137 14.17 -0.37 -5.92
N ARG A 138 12.97 -0.44 -5.33
CA ARG A 138 12.20 -1.68 -5.22
C ARG A 138 10.71 -1.47 -4.93
N ASN A 139 9.96 -2.53 -5.09
CA ASN A 139 8.58 -2.63 -4.63
C ASN A 139 8.52 -2.69 -3.10
N LEU A 140 7.46 -2.14 -2.51
CA LEU A 140 7.12 -2.40 -1.12
C LEU A 140 6.36 -3.72 -0.99
N ARG A 141 6.70 -4.49 0.05
CA ARG A 141 5.95 -5.68 0.45
C ARG A 141 4.59 -5.30 1.02
N PRO A 142 3.61 -6.21 1.01
CA PRO A 142 2.30 -5.95 1.62
C PRO A 142 2.41 -5.46 3.07
N SER A 143 3.29 -6.06 3.89
CA SER A 143 3.53 -5.66 5.27
C SER A 143 4.06 -4.24 5.41
N GLU A 144 4.91 -3.78 4.50
CA GLU A 144 5.47 -2.43 4.51
C GLU A 144 4.41 -1.38 4.13
N MET A 145 3.44 -1.74 3.27
CA MET A 145 2.27 -0.89 3.00
C MET A 145 1.30 -0.87 4.19
N LEU A 146 1.01 -2.02 4.81
CA LEU A 146 0.19 -2.12 6.01
C LEU A 146 0.78 -1.31 7.18
N ASP A 147 2.08 -1.43 7.38
CA ASP A 147 2.75 -0.87 8.56
C ASP A 147 2.80 0.66 8.53
N GLN A 148 2.77 1.31 7.35
CA GLN A 148 2.58 2.76 7.25
C GLN A 148 1.30 3.19 7.97
N ILE A 149 0.20 2.45 7.80
CA ILE A 149 -1.09 2.72 8.41
C ILE A 149 -1.06 2.35 9.90
N TYR A 150 -0.51 1.17 10.23
CA TYR A 150 -0.43 0.67 11.60
C TYR A 150 0.38 1.61 12.49
N ARG A 151 1.55 2.05 12.02
CA ARG A 151 2.40 3.01 12.73
C ARG A 151 1.70 4.34 12.94
N ILE A 152 1.05 4.91 11.92
CA ILE A 152 0.31 6.16 12.02
C ILE A 152 -0.83 6.01 13.05
N GLN A 153 -1.60 4.91 13.00
CA GLN A 153 -2.68 4.67 13.95
C GLN A 153 -2.16 4.52 15.39
N THR A 154 -1.03 3.83 15.58
CA THR A 154 -0.39 3.68 16.90
C THR A 154 0.14 5.01 17.42
N ILE A 155 0.81 5.81 16.58
CA ILE A 155 1.42 7.10 16.97
C ILE A 155 0.35 8.14 17.29
N THR A 156 -0.71 8.21 16.48
CA THR A 156 -1.76 9.22 16.66
C THR A 156 -2.79 8.82 17.71
N GLY A 157 -2.92 7.53 18.00
CA GLY A 157 -4.03 6.99 18.82
C GLY A 157 -5.39 7.04 18.11
N GLU A 158 -5.41 7.43 16.83
CA GLU A 158 -6.62 7.69 16.05
C GLU A 158 -6.84 6.61 15.01
N ARG A 159 -8.10 6.18 14.85
CA ARG A 159 -8.46 5.20 13.83
C ARG A 159 -8.29 5.80 12.42
N VAL A 160 -7.64 5.08 11.55
CA VAL A 160 -7.60 5.36 10.11
C VAL A 160 -8.87 4.84 9.46
N SER A 161 -9.58 5.70 8.73
CA SER A 161 -10.87 5.39 8.08
C SER A 161 -10.73 5.26 6.57
N ASN A 162 -9.85 6.05 5.96
CA ASN A 162 -9.67 6.12 4.51
C ASN A 162 -8.18 5.98 4.15
N ILE A 163 -7.91 5.33 3.04
CA ILE A 163 -6.54 5.11 2.55
C ILE A 163 -6.48 5.51 1.08
N VAL A 164 -5.46 6.28 0.73
CA VAL A 164 -5.12 6.56 -0.66
C VAL A 164 -3.70 6.09 -0.96
N VAL A 165 -3.54 5.27 -1.99
CA VAL A 165 -2.22 4.80 -2.45
C VAL A 165 -1.77 5.77 -3.54
N MET A 166 -1.26 6.93 -3.08
CA MET A 166 -0.88 8.09 -3.90
C MET A 166 0.49 8.68 -3.47
N GLY A 167 1.24 7.96 -2.64
CA GLY A 167 2.59 8.32 -2.25
C GLY A 167 3.61 7.95 -3.32
N SER A 168 4.80 7.55 -2.91
CA SER A 168 5.84 7.11 -3.84
C SER A 168 5.51 5.79 -4.51
N GLY A 169 5.71 5.74 -5.84
CA GLY A 169 5.52 4.53 -6.64
C GLY A 169 4.27 4.52 -7.52
N GLU A 170 4.23 3.53 -8.42
CA GLU A 170 3.07 3.21 -9.27
C GLU A 170 2.44 1.89 -8.79
N PRO A 171 1.21 1.93 -8.24
CA PRO A 171 0.58 0.72 -7.69
C PRO A 171 0.41 -0.41 -8.71
N MET A 172 0.13 -0.10 -9.98
CA MET A 172 -0.02 -1.12 -11.03
C MET A 172 1.32 -1.74 -11.45
N ASP A 173 2.43 -1.13 -11.09
CA ASP A 173 3.78 -1.68 -11.26
C ASP A 173 4.19 -2.59 -10.08
N ASN A 174 3.58 -2.39 -8.91
CA ASN A 174 3.68 -3.26 -7.72
C ASN A 174 2.41 -4.11 -7.52
N TYR A 175 1.83 -4.59 -8.58
CA TYR A 175 0.46 -5.09 -8.67
C TYR A 175 0.10 -6.15 -7.63
N ASP A 176 0.84 -7.27 -7.58
CA ASP A 176 0.46 -8.42 -6.75
C ASP A 176 0.57 -8.08 -5.24
N ASN A 177 1.56 -7.27 -4.84
CA ASN A 177 1.70 -6.79 -3.48
C ASN A 177 0.57 -5.81 -3.09
N VAL A 178 0.17 -4.92 -4.01
CA VAL A 178 -0.95 -3.97 -3.78
C VAL A 178 -2.27 -4.72 -3.64
N VAL A 179 -2.55 -5.71 -4.48
CA VAL A 179 -3.77 -6.53 -4.36
C VAL A 179 -3.78 -7.29 -3.03
N ARG A 180 -2.65 -7.87 -2.63
CA ARG A 180 -2.50 -8.54 -1.33
C ARG A 180 -2.73 -7.55 -0.18
N PHE A 181 -2.13 -6.37 -0.23
CA PHE A 181 -2.34 -5.31 0.76
C PHE A 181 -3.83 -4.96 0.92
N ILE A 182 -4.55 -4.74 -0.19
CA ILE A 182 -5.99 -4.42 -0.17
C ILE A 182 -6.78 -5.50 0.55
N ARG A 183 -6.51 -6.77 0.25
CA ARG A 183 -7.20 -7.90 0.89
C ARG A 183 -6.91 -8.01 2.38
N LEU A 184 -5.66 -7.79 2.79
CA LEU A 184 -5.26 -7.84 4.20
C LEU A 184 -5.86 -6.69 5.02
N ILE A 185 -5.76 -5.45 4.52
CA ILE A 185 -6.26 -4.27 5.25
C ILE A 185 -7.79 -4.26 5.38
N SER A 186 -8.50 -4.89 4.42
CA SER A 186 -9.94 -5.01 4.42
C SER A 186 -10.47 -6.31 5.05
N SER A 187 -9.59 -7.19 5.51
CA SER A 187 -9.97 -8.44 6.18
C SER A 187 -10.78 -8.16 7.45
N ASP A 188 -11.87 -8.89 7.65
CA ASP A 188 -12.69 -8.85 8.86
C ASP A 188 -11.95 -9.36 10.11
N LYS A 189 -10.82 -9.99 9.94
CA LYS A 189 -9.92 -10.47 11.00
C LYS A 189 -8.77 -9.50 11.32
N GLY A 190 -8.69 -8.37 10.59
CA GLY A 190 -7.69 -7.31 10.80
C GLY A 190 -8.35 -5.97 11.15
N LEU A 191 -7.78 -4.86 10.65
CA LEU A 191 -8.36 -3.53 10.87
C LEU A 191 -9.73 -3.33 10.22
N ASN A 192 -10.10 -4.18 9.29
CA ASN A 192 -11.40 -4.19 8.62
C ASN A 192 -11.77 -2.81 8.03
N ILE A 193 -10.82 -2.20 7.31
CA ILE A 193 -11.09 -0.96 6.58
C ILE A 193 -11.84 -1.33 5.30
N SER A 194 -13.03 -0.77 5.12
CA SER A 194 -13.85 -1.07 3.95
C SER A 194 -13.08 -0.77 2.65
N GLN A 195 -13.13 -1.68 1.69
CA GLN A 195 -12.52 -1.47 0.37
C GLN A 195 -13.07 -0.21 -0.32
N ARG A 196 -14.29 0.22 -0.01
CA ARG A 196 -14.90 1.46 -0.52
C ARG A 196 -14.19 2.73 -0.04
N ASN A 197 -13.43 2.61 1.03
CA ASN A 197 -12.63 3.69 1.61
C ASN A 197 -11.16 3.65 1.15
N LEU A 198 -10.84 2.76 0.20
CA LEU A 198 -9.54 2.69 -0.43
C LEU A 198 -9.59 3.30 -1.82
N THR A 199 -8.60 4.12 -2.13
CA THR A 199 -8.38 4.67 -3.47
C THR A 199 -6.99 4.28 -3.96
N ILE A 200 -6.93 3.67 -5.15
CA ILE A 200 -5.70 3.29 -5.81
C ILE A 200 -5.49 4.22 -6.99
N SER A 201 -4.40 4.99 -6.95
CA SER A 201 -4.02 5.88 -8.07
C SER A 201 -3.13 5.13 -9.07
N THR A 202 -3.21 5.49 -10.33
CA THR A 202 -2.33 4.97 -11.37
C THR A 202 -2.06 6.03 -12.44
N CYS A 203 -0.87 6.01 -12.99
CA CYS A 203 -0.51 6.81 -14.17
C CYS A 203 -1.12 6.27 -15.48
N GLY A 204 -1.84 5.13 -15.45
CA GLY A 204 -2.54 4.59 -16.61
C GLY A 204 -1.83 3.42 -17.28
N ILE A 205 -1.32 2.45 -16.52
CA ILE A 205 -0.82 1.18 -17.05
C ILE A 205 -2.02 0.32 -17.47
N VAL A 206 -2.37 0.37 -18.75
CA VAL A 206 -3.59 -0.26 -19.32
C VAL A 206 -3.75 -1.74 -18.96
N PRO A 207 -2.74 -2.62 -19.12
CA PRO A 207 -2.88 -4.02 -18.71
C PRO A 207 -3.14 -4.20 -17.23
N GLY A 208 -2.54 -3.34 -16.39
CA GLY A 208 -2.75 -3.35 -14.93
C GLY A 208 -4.19 -2.98 -14.57
N ILE A 209 -4.73 -1.91 -15.16
CA ILE A 209 -6.13 -1.47 -14.92
C ILE A 209 -7.12 -2.57 -15.33
N ARG A 210 -6.93 -3.19 -16.50
CA ARG A 210 -7.81 -4.28 -16.96
C ARG A 210 -7.75 -5.50 -16.05
N LYS A 211 -6.55 -5.93 -15.65
CA LYS A 211 -6.36 -7.01 -14.68
C LYS A 211 -7.03 -6.69 -13.35
N PHE A 212 -6.90 -5.44 -12.88
CA PHE A 212 -7.47 -4.98 -11.62
C PHE A 212 -9.01 -4.98 -11.61
N ALA A 213 -9.64 -4.73 -12.77
CA ALA A 213 -11.09 -4.84 -12.92
C ALA A 213 -11.62 -6.26 -12.68
N GLU A 214 -10.81 -7.29 -12.90
CA GLU A 214 -11.21 -8.71 -12.74
C GLU A 214 -10.98 -9.24 -11.31
N GLU A 215 -10.32 -8.47 -10.42
CA GLU A 215 -10.02 -8.91 -9.04
C GLU A 215 -11.25 -8.96 -8.11
N GLY A 216 -12.40 -8.44 -8.54
CA GLY A 216 -13.61 -8.37 -7.72
C GLY A 216 -13.52 -7.41 -6.53
N LEU A 217 -12.55 -6.50 -6.55
CA LEU A 217 -12.32 -5.53 -5.48
C LEU A 217 -13.28 -4.32 -5.59
N GLN A 218 -13.66 -3.75 -4.44
CA GLN A 218 -14.59 -2.64 -4.34
C GLN A 218 -13.91 -1.30 -4.04
N VAL A 219 -12.70 -1.09 -4.57
CA VAL A 219 -11.91 0.13 -4.36
C VAL A 219 -12.27 1.22 -5.37
N THR A 220 -11.92 2.47 -5.08
CA THR A 220 -11.96 3.57 -6.05
C THR A 220 -10.66 3.55 -6.86
N LEU A 221 -10.77 3.63 -8.18
CA LEU A 221 -9.61 3.84 -9.06
C LEU A 221 -9.47 5.33 -9.37
N ALA A 222 -8.28 5.89 -9.17
CA ALA A 222 -7.95 7.26 -9.54
C ALA A 222 -6.95 7.24 -10.70
N LEU A 223 -7.28 7.91 -11.78
CA LEU A 223 -6.38 8.07 -12.92
C LEU A 223 -5.67 9.42 -12.84
N SER A 224 -4.35 9.41 -12.80
CA SER A 224 -3.51 10.58 -13.03
C SER A 224 -3.55 10.97 -14.50
N LEU A 225 -4.52 11.84 -14.84
CA LEU A 225 -4.81 12.26 -16.22
C LEU A 225 -3.85 13.36 -16.68
N HIS A 226 -3.82 14.48 -15.97
CA HIS A 226 -2.92 15.64 -16.07
C HIS A 226 -2.78 16.31 -17.45
N ALA A 227 -3.51 15.87 -18.47
CA ALA A 227 -3.43 16.43 -19.80
C ALA A 227 -4.73 16.24 -20.59
N PRO A 228 -5.07 17.14 -21.52
CA PRO A 228 -6.28 17.05 -22.33
C PRO A 228 -6.12 16.12 -23.55
N ASN A 229 -4.89 15.80 -23.94
CA ASN A 229 -4.57 15.01 -25.14
C ASN A 229 -3.22 14.30 -24.98
N ASP A 230 -2.90 13.41 -25.93
CA ASP A 230 -1.67 12.63 -25.93
C ASP A 230 -0.40 13.49 -26.09
N GLU A 231 -0.45 14.58 -26.85
CA GLU A 231 0.71 15.43 -27.08
C GLU A 231 1.18 16.08 -25.79
N VAL A 232 0.27 16.74 -25.08
CA VAL A 232 0.58 17.36 -23.79
C VAL A 232 0.93 16.28 -22.76
N ARG A 233 0.21 15.15 -22.73
CA ARG A 233 0.44 14.08 -21.77
C ARG A 233 1.84 13.49 -21.87
N LYS A 234 2.35 13.28 -23.08
CA LYS A 234 3.74 12.82 -23.33
C LYS A 234 4.80 13.75 -22.79
N THR A 235 4.54 15.05 -22.77
CA THR A 235 5.49 16.02 -22.20
C THR A 235 5.59 15.94 -20.67
N LEU A 236 4.52 15.50 -20.01
CA LEU A 236 4.42 15.42 -18.55
C LEU A 236 4.69 14.02 -18.00
N MET A 237 4.19 12.99 -18.71
CA MET A 237 4.15 11.61 -18.27
C MET A 237 4.69 10.66 -19.35
N PRO A 238 5.92 10.16 -19.24
CA PRO A 238 6.53 9.30 -20.25
C PRO A 238 5.75 8.03 -20.57
N ILE A 239 4.91 7.53 -19.63
CA ILE A 239 4.03 6.38 -19.84
C ILE A 239 3.07 6.57 -21.03
N ALA A 240 2.74 7.82 -21.39
CA ALA A 240 1.92 8.15 -22.55
C ALA A 240 2.56 7.79 -23.89
N ASN A 241 3.86 7.48 -23.93
CA ASN A 241 4.50 6.90 -25.12
C ASN A 241 4.12 5.42 -25.31
N SER A 242 3.77 4.72 -24.24
CA SER A 242 3.37 3.30 -24.27
C SER A 242 1.87 3.12 -24.40
N PHE A 243 1.08 3.99 -23.79
CA PHE A 243 -0.38 3.91 -23.75
C PHE A 243 -1.01 5.23 -24.16
N LYS A 244 -1.78 5.23 -25.24
CA LYS A 244 -2.53 6.41 -25.70
C LYS A 244 -3.65 6.73 -24.72
N LEU A 245 -4.00 7.98 -24.60
CA LEU A 245 -5.06 8.46 -23.70
C LEU A 245 -6.40 7.74 -23.94
N LYS A 246 -6.74 7.48 -25.23
CA LYS A 246 -7.94 6.71 -25.60
C LYS A 246 -7.93 5.31 -24.94
N ASP A 247 -6.84 4.57 -25.05
CA ASP A 247 -6.73 3.20 -24.52
C ASP A 247 -6.81 3.20 -22.99
N VAL A 248 -6.23 4.23 -22.34
CA VAL A 248 -6.30 4.40 -20.88
C VAL A 248 -7.73 4.67 -20.44
N LEU A 249 -8.45 5.57 -21.14
CA LEU A 249 -9.85 5.88 -20.83
C LEU A 249 -10.79 4.68 -21.08
N GLU A 250 -10.54 3.89 -22.12
CA GLU A 250 -11.26 2.64 -22.38
C GLU A 250 -11.01 1.61 -21.26
N ALA A 251 -9.77 1.50 -20.76
CA ALA A 251 -9.48 0.63 -19.62
C ALA A 251 -10.17 1.11 -18.33
N CYS A 252 -10.24 2.42 -18.09
CA CYS A 252 -10.99 3.01 -16.99
C CYS A 252 -12.50 2.73 -17.11
N HIS A 253 -13.06 2.87 -18.31
CA HIS A 253 -14.46 2.56 -18.57
C HIS A 253 -14.75 1.07 -18.30
N TYR A 254 -13.87 0.17 -18.78
CA TYR A 254 -13.94 -1.25 -18.50
C TYR A 254 -13.93 -1.55 -16.99
N TYR A 255 -13.04 -0.86 -16.22
CA TYR A 255 -13.01 -0.99 -14.76
C TYR A 255 -14.36 -0.59 -14.14
N PHE A 256 -14.95 0.53 -14.58
CA PHE A 256 -16.25 0.98 -14.10
C PHE A 256 -17.37 -0.03 -14.43
N GLU A 257 -17.43 -0.54 -15.65
CA GLU A 257 -18.44 -1.50 -16.06
C GLU A 257 -18.36 -2.82 -15.26
N LYS A 258 -17.12 -3.30 -15.01
CA LYS A 258 -16.90 -4.53 -14.27
C LYS A 258 -17.19 -4.42 -12.77
N THR A 259 -16.85 -3.31 -12.17
CA THR A 259 -16.88 -3.16 -10.71
C THR A 259 -18.05 -2.33 -10.20
N GLY A 260 -18.67 -1.50 -11.03
CA GLY A 260 -19.64 -0.49 -10.64
C GLY A 260 -19.04 0.59 -9.71
N ARG A 261 -17.71 0.67 -9.62
CA ARG A 261 -17.02 1.56 -8.68
C ARG A 261 -16.66 2.89 -9.35
N ARG A 262 -16.75 3.95 -8.55
CA ARG A 262 -16.39 5.30 -8.97
C ARG A 262 -14.96 5.38 -9.46
N LEU A 263 -14.77 6.13 -10.56
CA LEU A 263 -13.48 6.60 -11.04
C LEU A 263 -13.27 8.06 -10.59
N THR A 264 -12.03 8.39 -10.33
CA THR A 264 -11.60 9.77 -10.09
C THR A 264 -10.51 10.12 -11.10
N PHE A 265 -10.57 11.31 -11.65
CA PHE A 265 -9.52 11.85 -12.50
C PHE A 265 -8.77 12.94 -11.74
N GLU A 266 -7.45 12.83 -11.71
CA GLU A 266 -6.57 13.82 -11.11
C GLU A 266 -5.97 14.68 -12.22
N TYR A 267 -6.06 16.01 -12.04
CA TYR A 267 -5.57 16.95 -13.02
C TYR A 267 -4.83 18.11 -12.35
N SER A 268 -3.51 18.13 -12.47
CA SER A 268 -2.67 19.23 -12.01
C SER A 268 -2.68 20.33 -13.07
N LEU A 269 -3.27 21.48 -12.76
CA LEU A 269 -3.22 22.64 -13.62
C LEU A 269 -1.85 23.32 -13.54
N VAL A 270 -1.07 23.23 -14.61
CA VAL A 270 0.27 23.80 -14.70
C VAL A 270 0.27 24.94 -15.72
N LYS A 271 0.49 26.17 -15.23
CA LYS A 271 0.46 27.38 -16.07
C LYS A 271 1.40 27.25 -17.27
N GLY A 272 0.84 27.44 -18.46
CA GLY A 272 1.58 27.42 -19.72
C GLY A 272 1.92 25.99 -20.23
N VAL A 273 1.36 24.94 -19.62
CA VAL A 273 1.61 23.55 -20.01
C VAL A 273 0.33 22.83 -20.42
N ASN A 274 -0.71 22.88 -19.57
CA ASN A 274 -1.98 22.16 -19.81
C ASN A 274 -3.23 22.96 -19.40
#